data_e5fc698a856abc23650d46620d2ed0a4
#
_entry.id   e5fc698a856abc23650d46620d2ed0a4
#
_cell.length_a   1.000
_cell.length_b   1.000
_cell.length_c   1.000
_cell.angle_alpha   90.00
_cell.angle_beta   90.00
_cell.angle_gamma   90.00
#
_symmetry.space_group_name_H-M   'P 1'
#
loop_
_entity.id
_entity.type
_entity.pdbx_description
1 polymer ?
#
loop_
_entity_poly.entity_id
_entity_poly.type
_entity_poly.pdbx_seq_one_letter_code
_entity_poly.pdbx_strand_id
1 'polypeptide(L)' 'MNKEEIKKLDQEKIVGTYSRYDMVADHGKGAKCVSVDGKEYIDFTAGIGVNCLGFCDDGWVEAVTAQLKKLQHVSNLFY' A
#
# COMPACT_ATOMS: atom_id res chain seq x y z
N MET A 1 11.74 11.05 2.13
CA MET A 1 11.64 11.69 0.77
C MET A 1 10.36 12.50 0.69
N ASN A 2 10.43 13.64 0.06
CA ASN A 2 9.26 14.45 -0.24
C ASN A 2 8.53 13.94 -1.49
N LYS A 3 7.36 14.52 -1.78
CA LYS A 3 6.50 14.14 -2.91
C LYS A 3 7.24 14.16 -4.26
N GLU A 4 8.00 15.22 -4.52
CA GLU A 4 8.69 15.40 -5.82
C GLU A 4 9.84 14.41 -6.00
N GLU A 5 10.58 14.11 -4.93
CA GLU A 5 11.64 13.11 -4.95
C GLU A 5 11.09 11.71 -5.25
N ILE A 6 9.97 11.33 -4.62
CA ILE A 6 9.32 10.03 -4.85
C ILE A 6 8.82 9.93 -6.29
N LYS A 7 8.14 10.96 -6.80
CA LYS A 7 7.67 11.01 -8.19
C LYS A 7 8.81 10.91 -9.21
N LYS A 8 9.92 11.58 -8.94
CA LYS A 8 11.11 11.51 -9.79
C LYS A 8 11.69 10.11 -9.82
N LEU A 9 11.84 9.46 -8.67
CA LEU A 9 12.32 8.08 -8.59
C LEU A 9 11.41 7.10 -9.33
N ASP A 10 10.09 7.25 -9.19
CA ASP A 10 9.12 6.45 -9.92
C ASP A 10 9.32 6.59 -11.44
N GLN A 11 9.43 7.81 -11.93
CA GLN A 11 9.64 8.09 -13.36
C GLN A 11 10.97 7.53 -13.89
N GLU A 12 12.01 7.54 -13.09
CA GLU A 12 13.35 7.07 -13.49
C GLU A 12 13.51 5.53 -13.38
N LYS A 13 12.82 4.90 -12.42
CA LYS A 13 13.08 3.49 -12.06
C LYS A 13 11.94 2.54 -12.36
N ILE A 14 10.73 3.03 -12.56
CA ILE A 14 9.54 2.20 -12.79
C ILE A 14 9.04 2.40 -14.22
N VAL A 15 8.68 1.31 -14.88
CA VAL A 15 8.08 1.38 -16.22
C VAL A 15 6.74 2.12 -16.14
N GLY A 16 6.58 3.15 -16.96
CA GLY A 16 5.41 4.05 -16.95
C GLY A 16 4.16 3.44 -17.57
N THR A 17 3.61 2.39 -16.96
CA THR A 17 2.41 1.69 -17.45
C THR A 17 1.10 2.33 -16.97
N TYR A 18 1.16 3.23 -15.99
CA TYR A 18 0.00 3.91 -15.43
C TYR A 18 0.17 5.44 -15.42
N SER A 19 -0.95 6.13 -15.66
CA SER A 19 -1.07 7.58 -15.43
C SER A 19 -1.60 7.77 -14.01
N ARG A 20 -0.72 8.15 -13.07
CA ARG A 20 -1.10 8.30 -11.66
C ARG A 20 -1.64 9.68 -11.34
N TYR A 21 -2.55 9.73 -10.36
CA TYR A 21 -2.97 11.01 -9.77
C TYR A 21 -1.81 11.66 -9.01
N ASP A 22 -1.83 12.99 -8.90
CA ASP A 22 -0.79 13.77 -8.22
C ASP A 22 -0.91 13.69 -6.70
N MET A 23 -0.79 12.47 -6.16
CA MET A 23 -0.87 12.18 -4.73
C MET A 23 0.10 11.04 -4.41
N VAL A 24 0.95 11.24 -3.43
CA VAL A 24 1.83 10.20 -2.91
C VAL A 24 1.33 9.78 -1.54
N ALA A 25 0.80 8.56 -1.45
CA ALA A 25 0.30 8.01 -0.19
C ALA A 25 1.47 7.65 0.73
N ASP A 26 1.31 7.90 2.03
CA ASP A 26 2.32 7.58 3.04
C ASP A 26 1.80 6.53 4.03
N HIS A 27 0.71 6.83 4.73
CA HIS A 27 0.15 5.93 5.72
C HIS A 27 -1.37 6.01 5.75
N GLY A 28 -1.99 5.05 6.43
CA GLY A 28 -3.45 5.02 6.56
C GLY A 28 -3.91 4.14 7.71
N LYS A 29 -5.15 4.34 8.12
CA LYS A 29 -5.84 3.51 9.11
C LYS A 29 -7.33 3.50 8.79
N GLY A 30 -7.94 2.33 8.73
CA GLY A 30 -9.36 2.20 8.36
C GLY A 30 -9.63 2.78 6.98
N ALA A 31 -10.57 3.72 6.88
CA ALA A 31 -10.95 4.36 5.62
C ALA A 31 -10.14 5.63 5.30
N LYS A 32 -9.14 5.98 6.10
CA LYS A 32 -8.35 7.20 5.92
C LYS A 32 -6.95 6.91 5.42
N CYS A 33 -6.51 7.71 4.45
CA CYS A 33 -5.14 7.72 3.93
C CYS A 33 -4.55 9.12 4.06
N VAL A 34 -3.29 9.20 4.43
CA VAL A 34 -2.57 10.47 4.55
C VAL A 34 -1.43 10.47 3.54
N SER A 35 -1.31 11.54 2.77
CA SER A 35 -0.23 11.71 1.82
C SER A 35 1.06 12.18 2.50
N VAL A 36 2.19 12.08 1.79
CA VAL A 36 3.51 12.51 2.30
C VAL A 36 3.58 14.01 2.62
N ASP A 37 2.70 14.82 2.05
CA ASP A 37 2.56 16.25 2.35
C ASP A 37 1.51 16.53 3.44
N GLY A 38 1.02 15.49 4.12
CA GLY A 38 0.15 15.58 5.30
C GLY A 38 -1.33 15.77 5.00
N LYS A 39 -1.75 15.71 3.74
CA LYS A 39 -3.16 15.83 3.39
C LYS A 39 -3.91 14.53 3.64
N GLU A 40 -5.05 14.63 4.32
CA GLU A 40 -5.92 13.50 4.65
C GLU A 40 -6.96 13.27 3.56
N TYR A 41 -7.18 12.00 3.21
CA TYR A 41 -8.15 11.55 2.22
C TYR A 41 -9.03 10.45 2.80
N ILE A 42 -10.27 10.37 2.36
CA ILE A 42 -11.14 9.23 2.62
C ILE A 42 -11.06 8.28 1.42
N ASP A 43 -10.75 7.02 1.69
CA ASP A 43 -10.63 5.99 0.67
C ASP A 43 -11.99 5.37 0.36
N PHE A 44 -12.47 5.55 -0.87
CA PHE A 44 -13.67 4.89 -1.41
C PHE A 44 -13.33 3.80 -2.44
N THR A 45 -12.07 3.57 -2.74
CA THR A 45 -11.64 2.65 -3.80
C THR A 45 -11.12 1.33 -3.28
N ALA A 46 -10.64 1.29 -2.04
CA ALA A 46 -10.06 0.11 -1.40
C ALA A 46 -8.98 -0.59 -2.24
N GLY A 47 -8.17 0.20 -2.99
CA GLY A 47 -7.16 -0.37 -3.89
C GLY A 47 -7.78 -1.24 -5.00
N ILE A 48 -8.96 -0.87 -5.49
CA ILE A 48 -9.81 -1.65 -6.40
C ILE A 48 -10.28 -2.95 -5.74
N GLY A 49 -10.82 -2.83 -4.51
CA GLY A 49 -11.41 -3.92 -3.75
C GLY A 49 -10.43 -4.80 -2.96
N VAL A 50 -9.14 -4.50 -3.00
CA VAL A 50 -8.10 -5.28 -2.30
C VAL A 50 -8.13 -5.05 -0.79
N ASN A 51 -8.31 -3.79 -0.35
CA ASN A 51 -8.31 -3.41 1.06
C ASN A 51 -9.71 -3.49 1.68
N CYS A 52 -10.37 -4.62 1.57
CA CYS A 52 -11.75 -4.79 2.05
C CYS A 52 -11.92 -4.62 3.57
N LEU A 53 -10.87 -4.77 4.35
CA LEU A 53 -10.84 -4.52 5.80
C LEU A 53 -10.37 -3.10 6.16
N GLY A 54 -10.12 -2.25 5.16
CA GLY A 54 -9.49 -0.95 5.35
C GLY A 54 -7.97 -1.03 5.49
N PHE A 55 -7.35 0.14 5.68
CA PHE A 55 -5.89 0.22 5.89
C PHE A 55 -5.52 -0.30 7.27
N CYS A 56 -4.49 -1.14 7.32
CA CYS A 56 -3.83 -1.58 8.55
C CYS A 56 -4.78 -2.14 9.62
N ASP A 57 -5.75 -2.95 9.21
CA ASP A 57 -6.63 -3.67 10.14
C ASP A 57 -5.79 -4.48 11.12
N ASP A 58 -6.00 -4.30 12.43
CA ASP A 58 -5.14 -4.87 13.46
C ASP A 58 -5.10 -6.40 13.39
N GLY A 59 -6.23 -7.06 13.23
CA GLY A 59 -6.31 -8.51 13.12
C GLY A 59 -5.61 -9.05 11.87
N TRP A 60 -5.77 -8.37 10.74
CA TRP A 60 -5.09 -8.72 9.49
C TRP A 60 -3.56 -8.56 9.61
N VAL A 61 -3.10 -7.42 10.14
CA VAL A 61 -1.65 -7.15 10.35
C VAL A 61 -1.04 -8.19 11.27
N GLU A 62 -1.71 -8.54 12.37
CA GLU A 62 -1.26 -9.57 13.31
C GLU A 62 -1.13 -10.93 12.63
N ALA A 63 -2.14 -11.37 11.90
CA ALA A 63 -2.14 -12.67 11.23
C ALA A 63 -1.05 -12.76 10.16
N VAL A 64 -0.89 -11.74 9.32
CA VAL A 64 0.14 -11.70 8.28
C VAL A 64 1.53 -11.68 8.90
N THR A 65 1.74 -10.87 9.93
CA THR A 65 3.03 -10.79 10.64
C THR A 65 3.40 -12.14 11.25
N ALA A 66 2.46 -12.83 11.90
CA ALA A 66 2.70 -14.15 12.46
C ALA A 66 3.07 -15.18 11.39
N GLN A 67 2.39 -15.17 10.25
CA GLN A 67 2.69 -16.07 9.14
C GLN A 67 4.05 -15.77 8.48
N LEU A 68 4.40 -14.50 8.30
CA LEU A 68 5.70 -14.10 7.74
C LEU A 68 6.88 -14.58 8.59
N LYS A 69 6.71 -14.68 9.91
CA LYS A 69 7.72 -15.21 10.84
C LYS A 69 7.88 -16.73 10.74
N LYS A 70 6.94 -17.44 10.13
CA LYS A 70 6.99 -18.90 9.94
C LYS A 70 7.48 -19.25 8.54
N LEU A 71 6.75 -18.81 7.52
CA LEU A 71 7.02 -19.15 6.13
C LEU A 71 6.20 -18.22 5.22
N GLN A 72 6.85 -17.49 4.36
CA GLN A 72 6.19 -16.54 3.46
C GLN A 72 5.72 -17.17 2.15
N HIS A 73 6.41 -18.19 1.66
CA HIS A 73 6.09 -18.80 0.37
C HIS A 73 6.68 -20.18 0.20
N VAL A 74 5.95 -21.03 -0.48
CA VAL A 74 6.46 -22.27 -1.09
C VAL A 74 5.87 -22.39 -2.51
N SER A 75 6.49 -23.19 -3.36
CA SER A 75 5.93 -23.46 -4.69
C SER A 75 4.63 -24.28 -4.59
N ASN A 76 3.76 -24.15 -5.60
CA ASN A 76 2.52 -24.94 -5.69
C ASN A 76 2.75 -26.46 -5.84
N LEU A 77 3.99 -26.92 -5.87
CA LEU A 77 4.35 -28.34 -5.81
C LEU A 77 4.19 -28.93 -4.41
N PHE A 78 4.02 -28.11 -3.38
CA PHE A 78 3.88 -28.51 -1.98
C PHE A 78 2.56 -27.98 -1.37
N TYR A 79 2.02 -28.71 -0.39
CA TYR A 79 0.89 -28.25 0.42
C TYR A 79 1.32 -27.32 1.54
#